data_1b9af335d9f201fb4ab8a70f162eac93
#
_entry.id   1b9af335d9f201fb4ab8a70f162eac93
#
_cell.length_a   1.000
_cell.length_b   1.000
_cell.length_c   1.000
_cell.angle_alpha   90.00
_cell.angle_beta   90.00
_cell.angle_gamma   90.00
#
_symmetry.space_group_name_H-M   'P 1'
#
loop_
_entity.id
_entity.type
_entity.pdbx_description
1 polymer ?
#
loop_
_entity_poly.entity_id
_entity_poly.type
_entity_poly.pdbx_seq_one_letter_code
_entity_poly.pdbx_strand_id
1 'polypeptide(L)'
;MSVRLDDIRAAKALIEGRVSLTPFNRARTLSDITGAEVFLKFENLQFTASFKERGALNKLSSLSEDERKRGVIAMSAGNHAQGVAYHAAKLGIPATIVMPLGTPFVKINQTKEHGARVIVDGEGLSGASALAHELAKK
;
A
#
# COMPACT_ATOMS: atom_id res chain seq x y z
N MET A 1 2.22 -17.99 9.63
CA MET A 1 2.39 -17.18 10.86
C MET A 1 1.05 -16.54 11.18
N SER A 2 0.56 -16.71 12.42
CA SER A 2 -0.67 -16.03 12.87
C SER A 2 -0.30 -14.64 13.41
N VAL A 3 -1.05 -13.60 13.01
CA VAL A 3 -0.91 -12.24 13.53
C VAL A 3 -1.44 -12.19 14.97
N ARG A 4 -0.67 -11.63 15.89
CA ARG A 4 -1.01 -11.46 17.30
C ARG A 4 -1.36 -10.00 17.60
N LEU A 5 -2.05 -9.76 18.72
CA LEU A 5 -2.41 -8.42 19.16
C LEU A 5 -1.17 -7.51 19.34
N ASP A 6 -0.08 -8.08 19.85
CA ASP A 6 1.16 -7.31 20.06
C ASP A 6 1.80 -6.87 18.75
N ASP A 7 1.67 -7.66 17.67
CA ASP A 7 2.12 -7.27 16.32
C ASP A 7 1.32 -6.05 15.82
N ILE A 8 0.01 -6.02 16.11
CA ILE A 8 -0.86 -4.89 15.74
C ILE A 8 -0.50 -3.63 16.55
N ARG A 9 -0.23 -3.80 17.85
CA ARG A 9 0.19 -2.69 18.73
C ARG A 9 1.55 -2.11 18.30
N ALA A 10 2.51 -2.97 17.97
CA ALA A 10 3.81 -2.56 17.45
C ALA A 10 3.66 -1.81 16.12
N ALA A 11 2.85 -2.33 15.19
CA ALA A 11 2.57 -1.66 13.93
C ALA A 11 1.90 -0.29 14.15
N LYS A 12 0.94 -0.18 15.10
CA LYS A 12 0.32 1.10 15.45
C LYS A 12 1.35 2.12 15.90
N ALA A 13 2.23 1.77 16.84
CA ALA A 13 3.28 2.66 17.34
C ALA A 13 4.23 3.11 16.22
N LEU A 14 4.56 2.20 15.29
CA LEU A 14 5.44 2.47 14.16
C LEU A 14 4.86 3.49 13.17
N ILE A 15 3.55 3.42 12.89
CA ILE A 15 2.89 4.27 11.89
C ILE A 15 2.25 5.53 12.48
N GLU A 16 2.24 5.67 13.81
CA GLU A 16 1.62 6.81 14.50
C GLU A 16 2.23 8.14 14.05
N GLY A 17 1.37 9.14 13.80
CA GLY A 17 1.78 10.44 13.27
C GLY A 17 2.26 10.46 11.81
N ARG A 18 2.37 9.29 11.15
CA ARG A 18 2.87 9.14 9.78
C ARG A 18 1.79 8.74 8.77
N VAL A 19 0.62 8.41 9.27
CA VAL A 19 -0.62 8.21 8.52
C VAL A 19 -1.71 9.05 9.14
N SER A 20 -2.78 9.35 8.39
CA SER A 20 -3.90 10.12 8.91
C SER A 20 -4.66 9.33 9.97
N LEU A 21 -4.99 9.99 11.10
CA LEU A 21 -5.95 9.46 12.05
C LEU A 21 -7.36 9.69 11.49
N THR A 22 -7.83 8.74 10.70
CA THR A 22 -9.13 8.86 10.03
C THR A 22 -10.29 8.70 11.01
N PRO A 23 -11.44 9.35 10.76
CA PRO A 23 -12.63 9.19 11.60
C PRO A 23 -13.09 7.74 11.70
N PHE A 24 -13.68 7.42 12.84
CA PHE A 24 -14.28 6.12 13.11
C PHE A 24 -15.63 6.35 13.79
N ASN A 25 -16.70 6.29 13.02
CA ASN A 25 -18.02 6.71 13.45
C ASN A 25 -19.07 5.61 13.25
N ARG A 26 -20.09 5.58 14.12
CA ARG A 26 -21.26 4.72 13.95
C ARG A 26 -22.04 5.15 12.73
N ALA A 27 -22.32 4.22 11.84
CA ALA A 27 -23.14 4.43 10.63
C ALA A 27 -24.60 4.06 10.95
N ARG A 28 -25.42 5.06 11.30
CA ARG A 28 -26.82 4.84 11.68
C ARG A 28 -27.59 4.08 10.60
N THR A 29 -27.58 4.59 9.38
CA THR A 29 -28.34 3.98 8.26
C THR A 29 -27.95 2.53 8.00
N LEU A 30 -26.65 2.21 8.01
CA LEU A 30 -26.20 0.83 7.83
C LEU A 30 -26.58 -0.04 9.03
N SER A 31 -26.53 0.49 10.24
CA SER A 31 -26.97 -0.23 11.42
C SER A 31 -28.46 -0.56 11.36
N ASP A 32 -29.28 0.40 10.97
CA ASP A 32 -30.74 0.22 10.85
C ASP A 32 -31.09 -0.82 9.74
N ILE A 33 -30.36 -0.81 8.61
CA ILE A 33 -30.59 -1.78 7.52
C ILE A 33 -30.16 -3.18 7.90
N THR A 34 -29.03 -3.33 8.62
CA THR A 34 -28.43 -4.64 8.88
C THR A 34 -28.88 -5.27 10.22
N GLY A 35 -29.49 -4.48 11.11
CA GLY A 35 -29.82 -4.87 12.47
C GLY A 35 -28.60 -5.05 13.38
N ALA A 36 -27.43 -4.58 12.97
CA ALA A 36 -26.17 -4.65 13.71
C ALA A 36 -25.63 -3.28 14.04
N GLU A 37 -24.76 -3.15 15.04
CA GLU A 37 -24.00 -1.92 15.26
C GLU A 37 -22.84 -1.82 14.26
N VAL A 38 -23.00 -0.99 13.22
CA VAL A 38 -22.00 -0.79 12.18
C VAL A 38 -21.19 0.48 12.44
N PHE A 39 -19.87 0.35 12.47
CA PHE A 39 -18.95 1.47 12.54
C PHE A 39 -18.08 1.53 11.28
N LEU A 40 -17.90 2.73 10.75
CA LEU A 40 -17.10 2.99 9.56
C LEU A 40 -15.77 3.66 9.93
N LYS A 41 -14.68 3.06 9.49
CA LYS A 41 -13.34 3.65 9.51
C LYS A 41 -13.05 4.23 8.13
N PHE A 42 -12.97 5.56 8.03
CA PHE A 42 -12.91 6.28 6.75
C PHE A 42 -11.49 6.30 6.16
N GLU A 43 -10.98 5.15 5.73
CA GLU A 43 -9.63 5.02 5.15
C GLU A 43 -9.49 5.61 3.74
N ASN A 44 -10.61 5.97 3.09
CA ASN A 44 -10.61 6.81 1.89
C ASN A 44 -10.10 8.24 2.15
N LEU A 45 -9.96 8.65 3.41
CA LEU A 45 -9.38 9.93 3.82
C LEU A 45 -7.87 9.85 4.09
N GLN A 46 -7.24 8.72 3.86
CA GLN A 46 -5.79 8.62 3.80
C GLN A 46 -5.25 9.38 2.58
N PHE A 47 -3.97 9.71 2.56
CA PHE A 47 -3.34 10.48 1.48
C PHE A 47 -3.48 9.78 0.12
N THR A 48 -3.30 8.47 0.07
CA THR A 48 -3.52 7.66 -1.15
C THR A 48 -4.94 7.08 -1.22
N ALA A 49 -5.89 7.69 -0.53
CA ALA A 49 -7.31 7.34 -0.50
C ALA A 49 -7.60 5.88 -0.14
N SER A 50 -6.74 5.23 0.66
CA SER A 50 -6.94 3.81 1.00
C SER A 50 -6.17 3.38 2.25
N PHE A 51 -6.67 2.32 2.92
CA PHE A 51 -6.01 1.69 4.07
C PHE A 51 -4.64 1.06 3.74
N LYS A 52 -4.30 0.92 2.46
CA LYS A 52 -3.04 0.30 2.02
C LYS A 52 -1.80 1.05 2.51
N GLU A 53 -1.92 2.32 2.80
CA GLU A 53 -0.85 3.12 3.40
C GLU A 53 -0.30 2.51 4.69
N ARG A 54 -1.18 2.04 5.56
CA ARG A 54 -0.80 1.47 6.87
C ARG A 54 0.14 0.29 6.71
N GLY A 55 -0.25 -0.69 5.88
CA GLY A 55 0.56 -1.88 5.64
C GLY A 55 1.85 -1.57 4.89
N ALA A 56 1.80 -0.68 3.90
CA ALA A 56 2.98 -0.26 3.15
C ALA A 56 4.00 0.42 4.07
N LEU A 57 3.58 1.41 4.84
CA LEU A 57 4.47 2.10 5.79
C LEU A 57 5.05 1.14 6.82
N ASN A 58 4.22 0.27 7.41
CA ASN A 58 4.68 -0.72 8.39
C ASN A 58 5.78 -1.62 7.81
N LYS A 59 5.55 -2.19 6.61
CA LYS A 59 6.54 -3.06 5.95
C LYS A 59 7.82 -2.30 5.58
N LEU A 60 7.71 -1.14 4.94
CA LEU A 60 8.87 -0.35 4.52
C LEU A 60 9.71 0.12 5.72
N SER A 61 9.06 0.45 6.84
CA SER A 61 9.76 0.86 8.05
C SER A 61 10.51 -0.30 8.74
N SER A 62 10.08 -1.54 8.53
CA SER A 62 10.73 -2.75 9.10
C SER A 62 11.93 -3.24 8.30
N LEU A 63 12.24 -2.62 7.16
CA LEU A 63 13.38 -3.01 6.33
C LEU A 63 14.71 -2.60 6.99
N SER A 64 15.70 -3.48 6.90
CA SER A 64 17.10 -3.17 7.26
C SER A 64 17.68 -2.10 6.34
N GLU A 65 18.79 -1.50 6.73
CA GLU A 65 19.48 -0.50 5.89
C GLU A 65 19.88 -1.05 4.52
N ASP A 66 20.35 -2.29 4.46
CA ASP A 66 20.74 -2.92 3.20
C ASP A 66 19.53 -3.22 2.30
N GLU A 67 18.40 -3.63 2.89
CA GLU A 67 17.16 -3.80 2.14
C GLU A 67 16.64 -2.46 1.60
N ARG A 68 16.72 -1.40 2.39
CA ARG A 68 16.34 -0.04 1.95
C ARG A 68 17.21 0.45 0.79
N LYS A 69 18.54 0.22 0.85
CA LYS A 69 19.46 0.59 -0.24
C LYS A 69 19.16 -0.16 -1.54
N ARG A 70 18.86 -1.45 -1.46
CA ARG A 70 18.45 -2.24 -2.63
C ARG A 70 17.11 -1.80 -3.20
N GLY A 71 16.24 -1.23 -2.36
CA GLY A 71 14.91 -0.80 -2.74
C GLY A 71 13.88 -1.92 -2.64
N VAL A 72 12.68 -1.62 -3.12
CA VAL A 72 11.55 -2.54 -3.08
C VAL A 72 10.90 -2.68 -4.45
N ILE A 73 10.34 -3.85 -4.69
CA ILE A 73 9.52 -4.09 -5.86
C ILE A 73 8.15 -4.62 -5.44
N ALA A 74 7.10 -4.15 -6.11
CA ALA A 74 5.74 -4.64 -5.90
C ALA A 74 5.00 -4.76 -7.23
N MET A 75 4.13 -5.76 -7.34
CA MET A 75 3.17 -5.87 -8.44
C MET A 75 1.80 -5.40 -7.96
N SER A 76 1.31 -4.32 -8.55
CA SER A 76 -0.04 -3.81 -8.30
C SER A 76 -0.40 -2.70 -9.28
N ALA A 77 -1.64 -2.71 -9.78
CA ALA A 77 -2.23 -1.63 -10.58
C ALA A 77 -3.22 -0.76 -9.79
N GLY A 78 -3.20 -0.81 -8.46
CA GLY A 78 -4.19 -0.14 -7.61
C GLY A 78 -3.61 0.52 -6.36
N ASN A 79 -4.42 0.59 -5.32
CA ASN A 79 -4.10 1.32 -4.08
C ASN A 79 -2.82 0.82 -3.37
N HIS A 80 -2.47 -0.46 -3.55
CA HIS A 80 -1.22 -0.98 -2.98
C HIS A 80 0.00 -0.35 -3.67
N ALA A 81 -0.03 -0.20 -5.00
CA ALA A 81 1.02 0.48 -5.75
C ALA A 81 1.26 1.90 -5.23
N GLN A 82 0.17 2.66 -5.06
CA GLN A 82 0.24 4.04 -4.57
C GLN A 82 0.76 4.12 -3.13
N GLY A 83 0.27 3.27 -2.24
CA GLY A 83 0.74 3.21 -0.85
C GLY A 83 2.22 2.88 -0.73
N VAL A 84 2.73 1.93 -1.52
CA VAL A 84 4.15 1.59 -1.56
C VAL A 84 4.97 2.73 -2.13
N ALA A 85 4.57 3.28 -3.29
CA ALA A 85 5.29 4.38 -3.95
C ALA A 85 5.41 5.61 -3.03
N TYR A 86 4.29 6.04 -2.45
CA TYR A 86 4.22 7.20 -1.57
C TYR A 86 5.12 7.09 -0.34
N HIS A 87 4.99 5.98 0.40
CA HIS A 87 5.79 5.82 1.62
C HIS A 87 7.24 5.46 1.34
N ALA A 88 7.55 4.76 0.25
CA ALA A 88 8.93 4.52 -0.16
C ALA A 88 9.64 5.84 -0.48
N ALA A 89 9.02 6.73 -1.24
CA ALA A 89 9.56 8.06 -1.52
C ALA A 89 9.81 8.87 -0.23
N LYS A 90 8.86 8.88 0.71
CA LYS A 90 9.02 9.55 2.01
C LYS A 90 10.16 8.98 2.87
N LEU A 91 10.48 7.71 2.70
CA LEU A 91 11.55 7.03 3.43
C LEU A 91 12.89 7.02 2.67
N GLY A 92 12.94 7.61 1.48
CA GLY A 92 14.13 7.58 0.63
C GLY A 92 14.47 6.19 0.08
N ILE A 93 13.48 5.30 -0.03
CA ILE A 93 13.65 3.92 -0.50
C ILE A 93 13.31 3.85 -1.99
N PRO A 94 14.20 3.40 -2.87
CA PRO A 94 13.88 3.17 -4.27
C PRO A 94 12.72 2.18 -4.41
N ALA A 95 11.68 2.54 -5.18
CA ALA A 95 10.54 1.67 -5.39
C ALA A 95 10.29 1.41 -6.88
N THR A 96 10.13 0.14 -7.25
CA THR A 96 9.72 -0.28 -8.58
C THR A 96 8.34 -0.94 -8.48
N ILE A 97 7.41 -0.46 -9.29
CA ILE A 97 6.04 -1.02 -9.37
C ILE A 97 5.85 -1.64 -10.73
N VAL A 98 5.53 -2.93 -10.75
CA VAL A 98 5.16 -3.65 -11.98
C VAL A 98 3.63 -3.65 -12.08
N MET A 99 3.14 -3.20 -13.22
CA MET A 99 1.71 -3.16 -13.55
C MET A 99 1.45 -4.01 -14.78
N PRO A 100 0.32 -4.75 -14.85
CA PRO A 100 0.00 -5.53 -16.04
C PRO A 100 -0.28 -4.63 -17.25
N LEU A 101 -0.08 -5.17 -18.44
CA LEU A 101 -0.53 -4.56 -19.69
C LEU A 101 -2.03 -4.22 -19.61
N GLY A 102 -2.42 -3.10 -20.19
CA GLY A 102 -3.80 -2.59 -20.11
C GLY A 102 -4.14 -1.82 -18.83
N THR A 103 -3.18 -1.61 -17.92
CA THR A 103 -3.41 -0.74 -16.76
C THR A 103 -3.76 0.68 -17.22
N PRO A 104 -4.86 1.31 -16.71
CA PRO A 104 -5.26 2.65 -17.08
C PRO A 104 -4.15 3.68 -16.84
N PHE A 105 -3.94 4.58 -17.81
CA PHE A 105 -2.88 5.58 -17.79
C PHE A 105 -2.89 6.48 -16.54
N VAL A 106 -4.09 6.81 -16.04
CA VAL A 106 -4.25 7.61 -14.81
C VAL A 106 -3.59 6.93 -13.61
N LYS A 107 -3.70 5.60 -13.47
CA LYS A 107 -3.10 4.85 -12.36
C LYS A 107 -1.58 4.77 -12.49
N ILE A 108 -1.08 4.63 -13.72
CA ILE A 108 0.35 4.64 -14.01
C ILE A 108 0.94 5.99 -13.60
N ASN A 109 0.32 7.09 -14.03
CA ASN A 109 0.80 8.44 -13.73
C ASN A 109 0.75 8.75 -12.23
N GLN A 110 -0.35 8.48 -11.56
CA GLN A 110 -0.45 8.68 -10.11
C GLN A 110 0.66 7.96 -9.35
N THR A 111 0.99 6.74 -9.76
CA THR A 111 2.07 5.98 -9.11
C THR A 111 3.45 6.57 -9.42
N LYS A 112 3.68 7.06 -10.64
CA LYS A 112 4.91 7.78 -11.00
C LYS A 112 5.06 9.10 -10.26
N GLU A 113 3.97 9.85 -10.08
CA GLU A 113 3.95 11.11 -9.33
C GLU A 113 4.36 10.92 -7.86
N HIS A 114 4.11 9.74 -7.30
CA HIS A 114 4.62 9.36 -5.97
C HIS A 114 6.11 8.98 -5.97
N GLY A 115 6.81 9.06 -7.10
CA GLY A 115 8.27 8.86 -7.20
C GLY A 115 8.70 7.43 -7.50
N ALA A 116 7.79 6.48 -7.73
CA ALA A 116 8.17 5.13 -8.09
C ALA A 116 8.52 4.97 -9.57
N ARG A 117 9.48 4.09 -9.87
CA ARG A 117 9.69 3.56 -11.22
C ARG A 117 8.53 2.61 -11.56
N VAL A 118 7.79 2.89 -12.63
CA VAL A 118 6.70 2.02 -13.08
C VAL A 118 7.10 1.26 -14.34
N ILE A 119 6.97 -0.05 -14.30
CA ILE A 119 7.14 -0.97 -15.44
C ILE A 119 5.74 -1.50 -15.78
N VAL A 120 5.30 -1.28 -17.01
CA VAL A 120 4.02 -1.80 -17.51
C VAL A 120 4.32 -2.97 -18.43
N ASP A 121 4.17 -4.19 -17.92
CA ASP A 121 4.49 -5.42 -18.66
C ASP A 121 3.84 -6.64 -17.99
N GLY A 122 3.69 -7.69 -18.77
CA GLY A 122 3.06 -8.95 -18.36
C GLY A 122 1.56 -9.00 -18.64
N GLU A 123 1.12 -10.14 -19.15
CA GLU A 123 -0.30 -10.40 -19.41
C GLU A 123 -1.04 -10.67 -18.09
N GLY A 124 -1.98 -9.79 -17.76
CA GLY A 124 -2.77 -9.89 -16.53
C GLY A 124 -1.92 -9.81 -15.25
N LEU A 125 -2.56 -10.12 -14.12
CA LEU A 125 -1.90 -10.05 -12.82
C LEU A 125 -0.80 -11.11 -12.64
N SER A 126 -0.99 -12.29 -13.19
CA SER A 126 -0.02 -13.41 -13.07
C SER A 126 1.28 -13.12 -13.82
N GLY A 127 1.20 -12.61 -15.06
CA GLY A 127 2.36 -12.23 -15.84
C GLY A 127 3.16 -11.10 -15.20
N ALA A 128 2.48 -10.05 -14.76
CA ALA A 128 3.13 -8.95 -14.05
C ALA A 128 3.77 -9.40 -12.72
N SER A 129 3.13 -10.34 -12.00
CA SER A 129 3.70 -10.91 -10.78
C SER A 129 4.96 -11.73 -11.04
N ALA A 130 4.96 -12.57 -12.08
CA ALA A 130 6.13 -13.34 -12.47
C ALA A 130 7.31 -12.42 -12.81
N LEU A 131 7.08 -11.36 -13.57
CA LEU A 131 8.08 -10.36 -13.90
C LEU A 131 8.62 -9.65 -12.64
N ALA A 132 7.74 -9.26 -11.71
CA ALA A 132 8.18 -8.64 -10.46
C ALA A 132 9.09 -9.56 -9.65
N HIS A 133 8.77 -10.85 -9.56
CA HIS A 133 9.61 -11.85 -8.90
C HIS A 133 10.95 -12.08 -9.61
N GLU A 134 10.97 -12.02 -10.94
CA GLU A 134 12.22 -12.12 -11.71
C GLU A 134 13.13 -10.92 -11.46
N LEU A 135 12.56 -9.71 -11.51
CA LEU A 135 13.31 -8.48 -11.26
C LEU A 135 13.82 -8.38 -9.82
N ALA A 136 13.10 -8.94 -8.86
CA ALA A 136 13.53 -8.95 -7.44
C ALA A 136 14.74 -9.85 -7.17
N LYS A 137 15.15 -10.69 -8.10
CA LYS A 137 16.35 -11.56 -7.99
C LYS A 137 17.63 -10.91 -8.50
N LYS A 138 17.50 -9.80 -9.22
CA LYS A 138 18.62 -9.03 -9.80
C LYS A 138 19.06 -7.93 -8.85
#